data_c502c7443e58d9373b46e0e762d34d9e
#
_entry.id   c502c7443e58d9373b46e0e762d34d9e
#
_cell.length_a   1.000
_cell.length_b   1.000
_cell.length_c   1.000
_cell.angle_alpha   90.00
_cell.angle_beta   90.00
_cell.angle_gamma   90.00
#
_symmetry.space_group_name_H-M   'P 1'
#
loop_
_entity.id
_entity.type
_entity.pdbx_description
1 polymer ?
#
loop_
_entity_poly.entity_id
_entity_poly.type
_entity_poly.pdbx_seq_one_letter_code
_entity_poly.pdbx_strand_id
1 'polypeptide(L)'
;MTHLATMTQLEYLGLRGNLITDTGASQLTPLINLQGLNLAETKITDVTLKHIAKFTHLQNLWVQKTGVSDNSIPIITNFKKLKKLDISGTKITSDGIKIIKSKLPNCEITSGD
;
A
#
# COMPACT_ATOMS: atom_id res chain seq x y z
N MET A 1 17.29 1.67 -5.34
CA MET A 1 15.96 2.16 -5.75
C MET A 1 15.95 3.05 -6.96
N THR A 2 17.06 3.73 -7.28
CA THR A 2 17.08 4.65 -8.44
C THR A 2 16.75 3.96 -9.76
N HIS A 3 17.17 2.71 -9.95
CA HIS A 3 16.84 1.98 -11.18
C HIS A 3 15.35 1.73 -11.35
N LEU A 4 14.61 1.56 -10.24
CA LEU A 4 13.18 1.30 -10.30
C LEU A 4 12.41 2.52 -10.83
N ALA A 5 12.89 3.73 -10.52
CA ALA A 5 12.20 4.96 -10.94
C ALA A 5 12.12 5.11 -12.46
N THR A 6 12.96 4.38 -13.23
CA THR A 6 12.93 4.42 -14.68
C THR A 6 12.05 3.34 -15.29
N MET A 7 11.54 2.40 -14.47
CA MET A 7 10.72 1.28 -14.94
C MET A 7 9.22 1.62 -14.90
N THR A 8 8.85 2.68 -15.64
CA THR A 8 7.49 3.23 -15.57
C THR A 8 6.41 2.28 -16.08
N GLN A 9 6.77 1.22 -16.79
CA GLN A 9 5.79 0.23 -17.28
C GLN A 9 5.60 -0.94 -16.32
N LEU A 10 6.29 -0.92 -15.19
CA LEU A 10 6.22 -2.00 -14.21
C LEU A 10 4.79 -2.14 -13.67
N GLU A 11 4.25 -3.35 -13.65
CA GLU A 11 2.91 -3.63 -13.15
C GLU A 11 2.91 -4.26 -11.76
N TYR A 12 3.99 -4.92 -11.38
CA TYR A 12 4.11 -5.54 -10.06
C TYR A 12 5.49 -5.26 -9.48
N LEU A 13 5.54 -4.91 -8.19
CA LEU A 13 6.79 -4.71 -7.49
C LEU A 13 6.70 -5.33 -6.09
N GLY A 14 7.62 -6.26 -5.79
CA GLY A 14 7.70 -6.89 -4.49
C GLY A 14 8.93 -6.44 -3.73
N LEU A 15 8.71 -5.78 -2.59
CA LEU A 15 9.80 -5.31 -1.73
C LEU A 15 9.67 -5.85 -0.30
N ARG A 16 8.89 -6.93 -0.11
CA ARG A 16 8.65 -7.50 1.21
C ARG A 16 9.97 -7.83 1.91
N GLY A 17 10.04 -7.47 3.20
CA GLY A 17 11.21 -7.79 4.03
C GLY A 17 12.43 -6.93 3.75
N ASN A 18 12.32 -5.97 2.84
CA ASN A 18 13.42 -5.09 2.50
C ASN A 18 13.59 -4.03 3.61
N LEU A 19 14.77 -3.45 3.72
CA LEU A 19 15.03 -2.40 4.71
C LEU A 19 14.57 -1.02 4.22
N ILE A 20 13.70 -0.97 3.24
CA ILE A 20 13.21 0.28 2.67
C ILE A 20 12.44 1.08 3.72
N THR A 21 12.66 2.40 3.71
CA THR A 21 11.95 3.36 4.54
C THR A 21 11.14 4.29 3.65
N ASP A 22 10.42 5.24 4.26
CA ASP A 22 9.65 6.22 3.50
C ASP A 22 10.52 7.01 2.52
N THR A 23 11.75 7.32 2.90
CA THR A 23 12.67 8.06 2.02
C THR A 23 12.97 7.25 0.76
N GLY A 24 13.30 5.98 0.91
CA GLY A 24 13.56 5.13 -0.25
C GLY A 24 12.31 4.91 -1.09
N ALA A 25 11.17 4.73 -0.42
CA ALA A 25 9.92 4.49 -1.11
C ALA A 25 9.44 5.71 -1.91
N SER A 26 9.91 6.91 -1.58
CA SER A 26 9.54 8.10 -2.35
C SER A 26 9.97 8.00 -3.81
N GLN A 27 10.94 7.15 -4.12
CA GLN A 27 11.39 6.93 -5.50
C GLN A 27 10.42 6.08 -6.32
N LEU A 28 9.39 5.52 -5.69
CA LEU A 28 8.38 4.73 -6.40
C LEU A 28 7.36 5.59 -7.13
N THR A 29 7.31 6.90 -6.85
CA THR A 29 6.24 7.76 -7.37
C THR A 29 6.06 7.75 -8.89
N PRO A 30 7.11 7.54 -9.73
CA PRO A 30 6.89 7.44 -11.18
C PRO A 30 6.21 6.15 -11.63
N LEU A 31 6.06 5.15 -10.77
CA LEU A 31 5.58 3.83 -11.16
C LEU A 31 4.04 3.78 -11.14
N ILE A 32 3.42 4.69 -11.87
CA ILE A 32 1.96 4.90 -11.83
C ILE A 32 1.14 3.76 -12.42
N ASN A 33 1.78 2.83 -13.12
CA ASN A 33 1.08 1.69 -13.72
C ASN A 33 1.05 0.44 -12.85
N LEU A 34 1.55 0.54 -11.61
CA LEU A 34 1.56 -0.62 -10.72
C LEU A 34 0.14 -1.11 -10.44
N GLN A 35 -0.05 -2.41 -10.59
CA GLN A 35 -1.27 -3.12 -10.23
C GLN A 35 -1.09 -3.90 -8.94
N GLY A 36 0.15 -4.29 -8.62
CA GLY A 36 0.46 -4.98 -7.38
C GLY A 36 1.70 -4.39 -6.73
N LEU A 37 1.61 -4.13 -5.43
CA LEU A 37 2.74 -3.57 -4.67
C LEU A 37 2.82 -4.25 -3.31
N ASN A 38 3.93 -4.94 -3.07
CA ASN A 38 4.15 -5.61 -1.79
C ASN A 38 5.23 -4.86 -1.01
N LEU A 39 4.78 -4.17 0.06
CA LEU A 39 5.65 -3.44 0.98
C LEU A 39 5.63 -4.06 2.38
N ALA A 40 5.17 -5.30 2.49
CA ALA A 40 5.05 -5.97 3.78
C ALA A 40 6.40 -6.09 4.49
N GLU A 41 6.36 -5.99 5.81
CA GLU A 41 7.55 -6.19 6.66
C GLU A 41 8.69 -5.24 6.31
N THR A 42 8.34 -4.00 5.94
CA THR A 42 9.30 -2.93 5.69
C THR A 42 9.11 -1.84 6.74
N LYS A 43 9.94 -0.80 6.67
CA LYS A 43 9.89 0.30 7.63
C LYS A 43 9.12 1.51 7.11
N ILE A 44 8.23 1.29 6.16
CA ILE A 44 7.40 2.39 5.65
C ILE A 44 6.28 2.74 6.63
N THR A 45 5.76 3.94 6.49
CA THR A 45 4.66 4.45 7.29
C THR A 45 3.60 5.10 6.39
N ASP A 46 2.69 5.88 6.98
CA ASP A 46 1.68 6.61 6.23
C ASP A 46 2.28 7.55 5.19
N VAL A 47 3.51 7.98 5.39
CA VAL A 47 4.19 8.87 4.43
C VAL A 47 4.31 8.19 3.06
N THR A 48 4.67 6.90 3.05
CA THR A 48 4.76 6.17 1.78
C THR A 48 3.39 6.08 1.10
N LEU A 49 2.32 5.88 1.86
CA LEU A 49 0.98 5.84 1.28
C LEU A 49 0.64 7.16 0.57
N LYS A 50 1.09 8.29 1.10
CA LYS A 50 0.91 9.58 0.44
C LYS A 50 1.68 9.63 -0.89
N HIS A 51 2.88 9.05 -0.92
CA HIS A 51 3.67 9.02 -2.16
C HIS A 51 3.01 8.19 -3.25
N ILE A 52 2.31 7.12 -2.90
CA ILE A 52 1.70 6.21 -3.87
C ILE A 52 0.21 6.49 -4.09
N ALA A 53 -0.31 7.60 -3.58
CA ALA A 53 -1.75 7.91 -3.68
C ALA A 53 -2.25 8.00 -5.12
N LYS A 54 -1.36 8.25 -6.09
CA LYS A 54 -1.71 8.37 -7.50
C LYS A 54 -1.70 7.02 -8.25
N PHE A 55 -1.44 5.93 -7.56
CA PHE A 55 -1.39 4.61 -8.20
C PHE A 55 -2.82 4.09 -8.40
N THR A 56 -3.56 4.72 -9.30
CA THR A 56 -4.98 4.44 -9.50
C THR A 56 -5.28 3.06 -10.08
N HIS A 57 -4.26 2.35 -10.55
CA HIS A 57 -4.42 1.00 -11.11
C HIS A 57 -4.17 -0.12 -10.08
N LEU A 58 -3.86 0.23 -8.82
CA LEU A 58 -3.59 -0.79 -7.81
C LEU A 58 -4.77 -1.72 -7.60
N GLN A 59 -4.51 -3.01 -7.72
CA GLN A 59 -5.46 -4.09 -7.46
C GLN A 59 -5.07 -4.90 -6.23
N ASN A 60 -3.77 -4.99 -5.92
CA ASN A 60 -3.28 -5.75 -4.78
C ASN A 60 -2.27 -4.90 -4.02
N LEU A 61 -2.49 -4.74 -2.71
CA LEU A 61 -1.58 -3.97 -1.86
C LEU A 61 -1.33 -4.75 -0.58
N TRP A 62 -0.06 -5.06 -0.32
CA TRP A 62 0.35 -5.75 0.90
C TRP A 62 1.21 -4.78 1.72
N VAL A 63 0.71 -4.37 2.87
CA VAL A 63 1.42 -3.49 3.79
C VAL A 63 1.45 -4.06 5.21
N GLN A 64 1.25 -5.38 5.34
CA GLN A 64 1.25 -6.00 6.65
C GLN A 64 2.59 -5.80 7.36
N LYS A 65 2.52 -5.66 8.67
CA LYS A 65 3.69 -5.46 9.54
C LYS A 65 4.51 -4.23 9.14
N THR A 66 3.81 -3.13 8.86
CA THR A 66 4.43 -1.82 8.60
C THR A 66 3.84 -0.80 9.56
N GLY A 67 4.32 0.44 9.48
CA GLY A 67 3.85 1.53 10.33
C GLY A 67 2.63 2.28 9.80
N VAL A 68 1.90 1.68 8.86
CA VAL A 68 0.68 2.30 8.32
C VAL A 68 -0.41 2.34 9.40
N SER A 69 -1.13 3.44 9.49
CA SER A 69 -2.15 3.68 10.50
C SER A 69 -3.45 4.17 9.88
N ASP A 70 -4.42 4.52 10.73
CA ASP A 70 -5.71 5.04 10.29
C ASP A 70 -5.57 6.30 9.43
N ASN A 71 -4.45 7.02 9.54
CA ASN A 71 -4.20 8.20 8.72
C ASN A 71 -4.15 7.88 7.23
N SER A 72 -3.89 6.63 6.85
CA SER A 72 -3.84 6.21 5.45
C SER A 72 -5.19 5.78 4.90
N ILE A 73 -6.23 5.70 5.73
CA ILE A 73 -7.54 5.21 5.28
C ILE A 73 -8.10 6.02 4.09
N PRO A 74 -8.04 7.37 4.10
CA PRO A 74 -8.54 8.12 2.94
C PRO A 74 -7.82 7.78 1.65
N ILE A 75 -6.53 7.45 1.73
CA ILE A 75 -5.76 7.07 0.55
C ILE A 75 -6.15 5.66 0.10
N ILE A 76 -6.17 4.71 1.04
CA ILE A 76 -6.50 3.31 0.74
C ILE A 76 -7.88 3.20 0.11
N THR A 77 -8.87 3.89 0.67
CA THR A 77 -10.24 3.83 0.17
C THR A 77 -10.41 4.51 -1.18
N ASN A 78 -9.41 5.28 -1.60
CA ASN A 78 -9.41 5.92 -2.92
C ASN A 78 -8.82 5.02 -4.02
N PHE A 79 -8.22 3.89 -3.65
CA PHE A 79 -7.77 2.89 -4.63
C PHE A 79 -8.98 2.09 -5.10
N LYS A 80 -9.76 2.64 -6.05
CA LYS A 80 -11.06 2.10 -6.41
C LYS A 80 -11.00 0.74 -7.11
N LYS A 81 -9.84 0.35 -7.62
CA LYS A 81 -9.64 -0.94 -8.29
C LYS A 81 -9.08 -2.00 -7.35
N LEU A 82 -8.90 -1.67 -6.07
CA LEU A 82 -8.28 -2.59 -5.12
C LEU A 82 -9.16 -3.81 -4.90
N LYS A 83 -8.56 -4.99 -5.06
CA LYS A 83 -9.22 -6.29 -4.91
C LYS A 83 -8.71 -7.06 -3.71
N LYS A 84 -7.43 -6.88 -3.35
CA LYS A 84 -6.83 -7.55 -2.20
C LYS A 84 -6.00 -6.54 -1.42
N LEU A 85 -6.19 -6.55 -0.11
CA LEU A 85 -5.47 -5.66 0.81
C LEU A 85 -5.11 -6.45 2.06
N ASP A 86 -3.83 -6.47 2.42
CA ASP A 86 -3.39 -7.06 3.68
C ASP A 86 -2.84 -5.96 4.58
N ILE A 87 -3.51 -5.73 5.70
CA ILE A 87 -3.14 -4.72 6.68
C ILE A 87 -2.87 -5.34 8.06
N SER A 88 -2.60 -6.66 8.09
CA SER A 88 -2.31 -7.36 9.33
C SER A 88 -1.08 -6.77 10.01
N GLY A 89 -1.13 -6.65 11.33
CA GLY A 89 0.03 -6.18 12.08
C GLY A 89 0.43 -4.73 11.83
N THR A 90 -0.49 -3.93 11.27
CA THR A 90 -0.30 -2.49 11.13
C THR A 90 -0.93 -1.78 12.32
N LYS A 91 -0.89 -0.44 12.30
CA LYS A 91 -1.53 0.38 13.34
C LYS A 91 -2.96 0.77 12.99
N ILE A 92 -3.53 0.16 11.95
CA ILE A 92 -4.93 0.40 11.59
C ILE A 92 -5.82 -0.25 12.65
N THR A 93 -6.75 0.53 13.19
CA THR A 93 -7.63 0.07 14.26
C THR A 93 -8.79 -0.75 13.72
N SER A 94 -9.52 -1.44 14.61
CA SER A 94 -10.70 -2.20 14.20
C SER A 94 -11.78 -1.28 13.63
N ASP A 95 -11.92 -0.06 14.14
CA ASP A 95 -12.83 0.92 13.56
C ASP A 95 -12.37 1.33 12.16
N GLY A 96 -11.06 1.48 11.98
CA GLY A 96 -10.50 1.80 10.67
C GLY A 96 -10.77 0.70 9.66
N ILE A 97 -10.65 -0.56 10.07
CA ILE A 97 -10.94 -1.71 9.21
C ILE A 97 -12.40 -1.67 8.75
N LYS A 98 -13.32 -1.35 9.65
CA LYS A 98 -14.74 -1.24 9.32
C LYS A 98 -15.00 -0.18 8.26
N ILE A 99 -14.31 0.96 8.37
CA ILE A 99 -14.43 2.02 7.38
C ILE A 99 -13.96 1.54 6.01
N ILE A 100 -12.80 0.87 5.97
CA ILE A 100 -12.27 0.35 4.72
C ILE A 100 -13.24 -0.63 4.08
N LYS A 101 -13.77 -1.56 4.89
CA LYS A 101 -14.73 -2.56 4.39
C LYS A 101 -15.99 -1.93 3.83
N SER A 102 -16.47 -0.85 4.46
CA SER A 102 -17.68 -0.19 4.00
C SER A 102 -17.47 0.55 2.68
N LYS A 103 -16.27 1.08 2.45
CA LYS A 103 -15.97 1.85 1.23
C LYS A 103 -15.44 0.99 0.09
N LEU A 104 -14.88 -0.18 0.39
CA LEU A 104 -14.35 -1.12 -0.60
C LEU A 104 -15.00 -2.48 -0.38
N PRO A 105 -16.33 -2.59 -0.62
CA PRO A 105 -17.06 -3.82 -0.27
C PRO A 105 -16.64 -5.05 -1.07
N ASN A 106 -16.03 -4.86 -2.24
CA ASN A 106 -15.58 -5.97 -3.08
C ASN A 106 -14.10 -6.30 -2.89
N CYS A 107 -13.43 -5.62 -1.96
CA CYS A 107 -12.01 -5.87 -1.67
C CYS A 107 -11.89 -6.95 -0.62
N GLU A 108 -11.03 -7.95 -0.89
CA GLU A 108 -10.69 -8.95 0.12
C GLU A 108 -9.66 -8.33 1.07
N ILE A 109 -10.05 -8.15 2.33
CA ILE A 109 -9.21 -7.50 3.32
C ILE A 109 -8.74 -8.52 4.33
N THR A 110 -7.42 -8.67 4.48
CA THR A 110 -6.80 -9.49 5.50
C THR A 110 -6.31 -8.55 6.60
N SER A 111 -6.87 -8.70 7.78
CA SER A 111 -6.47 -7.90 8.94
C SER A 111 -5.79 -8.74 10.02
N GLY A 112 -5.79 -10.01 9.86
CA GLY A 112 -4.96 -11.04 10.48
C GLY A 112 -4.68 -10.91 11.95
N ASP A 113 -5.59 -11.12 12.74
CA ASP A 113 -5.28 -11.25 14.15
C ASP A 113 -4.94 -12.65 14.54
#